data_eb884b713faff4edc2a63ba35c198664
#
_entry.id   eb884b713faff4edc2a63ba35c198664
#
_cell.length_a   1.000
_cell.length_b   1.000
_cell.length_c   1.000
_cell.angle_alpha   90.00
_cell.angle_beta   90.00
_cell.angle_gamma   90.00
#
_symmetry.space_group_name_H-M   'P 1'
#
loop_
_entity.id
_entity.type
_entity.pdbx_description
1 polymer ?
#
loop_
_entity_poly.entity_id
_entity_poly.type
_entity_poly.pdbx_seq_one_letter_code
_entity_poly.pdbx_strand_id
1 'polypeptide(L)'
;HDALPIYGLCGLIIENQEILKGDKREVFDGMWSSSLTDSTSKGKPDIEAVDLTTRLQDLNNILECTTKPIIFDGDTGGKIEHFVFTVRTLERHGISAIIIEDKVGLKKNSLFGTDVIQTQDTIEGFCNKIKAGKASQITDDFMIIARIESLIAGKPVSDALERAFAYVQAGADGIMIHSKNKSGEDIKEFCLAFRKQYAHVPIVVVPTTYDHIYESELCDWGVNIIIYANHMLRAAYPAMMNVAKTILENERALEVRELCMPIKEILELIPGTK
;
A
#
# COMPACT_ATOMS: atom_id res chain seq x y z
N HIS A 1 -11.40 -4.18 -1.30
CA HIS A 1 -10.31 -5.00 -0.75
C HIS A 1 -9.08 -4.86 -1.64
N ASP A 2 -8.05 -4.15 -1.22
CA ASP A 2 -6.82 -4.04 -2.01
C ASP A 2 -5.75 -4.93 -1.38
N ALA A 3 -5.22 -5.89 -2.16
CA ALA A 3 -4.18 -6.81 -1.73
C ALA A 3 -2.85 -6.53 -2.45
N LEU A 4 -1.81 -7.06 -1.87
CA LEU A 4 -0.41 -6.83 -2.20
C LEU A 4 0.13 -7.70 -3.32
N PRO A 5 0.53 -7.22 -4.44
CA PRO A 5 1.60 -7.90 -5.17
C PRO A 5 2.98 -7.49 -4.64
N ILE A 6 3.84 -8.47 -4.39
CA ILE A 6 5.27 -8.26 -4.14
C ILE A 6 5.99 -8.29 -5.49
N TYR A 7 5.53 -9.15 -6.42
CA TYR A 7 6.03 -9.38 -7.77
C TYR A 7 4.93 -10.06 -8.59
N GLY A 8 5.14 -10.31 -9.89
CA GLY A 8 4.14 -10.88 -10.79
C GLY A 8 3.38 -12.09 -10.24
N LEU A 9 4.07 -13.02 -9.53
CA LEU A 9 3.40 -14.19 -8.92
C LEU A 9 2.33 -13.78 -7.89
N CYS A 10 2.58 -12.77 -7.07
CA CYS A 10 1.58 -12.28 -6.13
C CYS A 10 0.42 -11.59 -6.85
N GLY A 11 0.71 -10.86 -7.93
CA GLY A 11 -0.29 -10.30 -8.83
C GLY A 11 -1.21 -11.39 -9.38
N LEU A 12 -0.62 -12.48 -9.87
CA LEU A 12 -1.37 -13.64 -10.39
C LEU A 12 -2.28 -14.26 -9.31
N ILE A 13 -1.79 -14.42 -8.07
CA ILE A 13 -2.59 -14.95 -6.95
C ILE A 13 -3.78 -14.03 -6.68
N ILE A 14 -3.55 -12.72 -6.54
CA ILE A 14 -4.60 -11.75 -6.20
C ILE A 14 -5.61 -11.60 -7.33
N GLU A 15 -5.18 -11.66 -8.58
CA GLU A 15 -6.08 -11.61 -9.73
C GLU A 15 -7.07 -12.77 -9.73
N ASN A 16 -6.59 -13.97 -9.38
CA ASN A 16 -7.37 -15.20 -9.48
C ASN A 16 -8.02 -15.66 -8.16
N GLN A 17 -7.69 -15.00 -7.02
CA GLN A 17 -8.26 -15.42 -5.74
C GLN A 17 -9.70 -14.97 -5.62
N GLU A 18 -10.59 -15.94 -5.41
CA GLU A 18 -12.01 -15.73 -5.16
C GLU A 18 -12.55 -16.70 -4.11
N ILE A 19 -13.56 -16.26 -3.41
CA ILE A 19 -14.35 -17.12 -2.52
C ILE A 19 -15.84 -16.84 -2.71
N LEU A 20 -16.67 -17.83 -2.38
CA LEU A 20 -18.11 -17.68 -2.30
C LEU A 20 -18.55 -17.53 -0.85
N LYS A 21 -19.27 -16.45 -0.53
CA LYS A 21 -19.98 -16.26 0.74
C LYS A 21 -21.48 -16.27 0.47
N GLY A 22 -22.11 -17.43 0.66
CA GLY A 22 -23.46 -17.67 0.15
C GLY A 22 -23.48 -17.57 -1.37
N ASP A 23 -24.36 -16.74 -1.92
CA ASP A 23 -24.46 -16.48 -3.37
C ASP A 23 -23.56 -15.34 -3.87
N LYS A 24 -22.83 -14.67 -2.96
CA LYS A 24 -21.96 -13.54 -3.29
C LYS A 24 -20.53 -14.00 -3.53
N ARG A 25 -20.00 -13.67 -4.71
CA ARG A 25 -18.58 -13.82 -5.05
C ARG A 25 -17.79 -12.67 -4.44
N GLU A 26 -16.80 -13.00 -3.64
CA GLU A 26 -15.86 -12.03 -3.06
C GLU A 26 -14.49 -12.17 -3.72
N VAL A 27 -13.93 -11.08 -4.14
CA VAL A 27 -12.62 -10.96 -4.80
C VAL A 27 -11.88 -9.73 -4.24
N PHE A 28 -10.60 -9.62 -4.53
CA PHE A 28 -9.90 -8.36 -4.33
C PHE A 28 -10.26 -7.37 -5.44
N ASP A 29 -10.52 -6.12 -5.09
CA ASP A 29 -10.96 -5.08 -6.03
C ASP A 29 -9.79 -4.38 -6.72
N GLY A 30 -8.61 -4.35 -6.08
CA GLY A 30 -7.42 -3.69 -6.58
C GLY A 30 -6.13 -4.25 -5.99
N MET A 31 -5.01 -3.63 -6.34
CA MET A 31 -3.68 -3.99 -5.90
C MET A 31 -2.93 -2.81 -5.30
N TRP A 32 -2.12 -3.08 -4.29
CA TRP A 32 -1.27 -2.12 -3.61
C TRP A 32 0.21 -2.42 -3.87
N SER A 33 0.93 -1.56 -4.58
CA SER A 33 2.38 -1.66 -4.74
C SER A 33 3.08 -0.97 -3.57
N SER A 34 3.52 -1.75 -2.60
CA SER A 34 4.10 -1.28 -1.35
C SER A 34 5.61 -1.09 -1.44
N SER A 35 6.11 0.06 -0.99
CA SER A 35 7.55 0.33 -0.89
C SER A 35 8.28 -0.62 0.04
N LEU A 36 7.65 -1.01 1.16
CA LEU A 36 8.19 -2.00 2.09
C LEU A 36 8.40 -3.36 1.40
N THR A 37 7.40 -3.82 0.65
CA THR A 37 7.50 -5.12 -0.04
C THR A 37 8.51 -5.08 -1.16
N ASP A 38 8.54 -4.01 -1.96
CA ASP A 38 9.51 -3.81 -3.04
C ASP A 38 10.95 -3.80 -2.50
N SER A 39 11.19 -3.06 -1.41
CA SER A 39 12.51 -2.99 -0.77
C SER A 39 12.94 -4.33 -0.18
N THR A 40 12.05 -4.97 0.61
CA THR A 40 12.37 -6.22 1.30
C THR A 40 12.60 -7.37 0.32
N SER A 41 11.83 -7.46 -0.77
CA SER A 41 12.03 -8.48 -1.82
C SER A 41 13.41 -8.40 -2.49
N LYS A 42 14.05 -7.23 -2.44
CA LYS A 42 15.39 -6.94 -2.97
C LYS A 42 16.48 -6.95 -1.89
N GLY A 43 16.13 -7.35 -0.65
CA GLY A 43 17.08 -7.34 0.49
C GLY A 43 17.54 -5.93 0.89
N LYS A 44 16.73 -4.89 0.61
CA LYS A 44 17.02 -3.50 0.95
C LYS A 44 16.10 -2.99 2.05
N PRO A 45 16.56 -2.03 2.89
CA PRO A 45 15.70 -1.39 3.87
C PRO A 45 14.66 -0.48 3.20
N ASP A 46 13.51 -0.30 3.87
CA ASP A 46 12.40 0.57 3.44
C ASP A 46 12.68 2.04 3.79
N ILE A 47 13.59 2.66 3.06
CA ILE A 47 14.09 4.04 3.25
C ILE A 47 14.22 4.78 1.90
N GLU A 48 13.36 4.49 0.94
CA GLU A 48 13.46 5.00 -0.44
C GLU A 48 14.78 4.56 -1.16
N ALA A 49 15.39 3.45 -0.71
CA ALA A 49 16.62 2.90 -1.30
C ALA A 49 16.39 2.20 -2.65
N VAL A 50 15.15 1.88 -2.98
CA VAL A 50 14.75 1.34 -4.28
C VAL A 50 14.17 2.48 -5.09
N ASP A 51 14.84 2.82 -6.18
CA ASP A 51 14.43 3.92 -7.05
C ASP A 51 13.16 3.59 -7.86
N LEU A 52 12.52 4.65 -8.38
CA LEU A 52 11.28 4.53 -9.14
C LEU A 52 11.42 3.61 -10.35
N THR A 53 12.52 3.69 -11.10
CA THR A 53 12.73 2.87 -12.32
C THR A 53 12.74 1.39 -11.98
N THR A 54 13.43 1.01 -10.91
CA THR A 54 13.45 -0.37 -10.42
C THR A 54 12.05 -0.82 -9.98
N ARG A 55 11.30 0.03 -9.29
CA ARG A 55 9.91 -0.28 -8.89
C ARG A 55 8.97 -0.41 -10.08
N LEU A 56 9.16 0.38 -11.14
CA LEU A 56 8.38 0.28 -12.37
C LEU A 56 8.61 -1.06 -13.10
N GLN A 57 9.80 -1.64 -13.02
CA GLN A 57 10.06 -2.98 -13.59
C GLN A 57 9.22 -4.05 -12.90
N ASP A 58 9.10 -4.00 -11.57
CA ASP A 58 8.23 -4.92 -10.82
C ASP A 58 6.75 -4.68 -11.16
N LEU A 59 6.34 -3.42 -11.26
CA LEU A 59 4.98 -3.04 -11.68
C LEU A 59 4.61 -3.59 -13.06
N ASN A 60 5.53 -3.55 -14.03
CA ASN A 60 5.28 -4.12 -15.36
C ASN A 60 4.96 -5.62 -15.27
N ASN A 61 5.70 -6.39 -14.44
CA ASN A 61 5.42 -7.81 -14.24
C ASN A 61 4.04 -8.04 -13.58
N ILE A 62 3.60 -7.12 -12.73
CA ILE A 62 2.28 -7.19 -12.09
C ILE A 62 1.18 -6.84 -13.11
N LEU A 63 1.37 -5.79 -13.90
CA LEU A 63 0.43 -5.33 -14.92
C LEU A 63 0.19 -6.40 -16.00
N GLU A 64 1.17 -7.24 -16.29
CA GLU A 64 1.00 -8.39 -17.19
C GLU A 64 0.09 -9.50 -16.62
N CYS A 65 -0.09 -9.53 -15.28
CA CYS A 65 -0.85 -10.56 -14.57
C CYS A 65 -2.24 -10.10 -14.12
N THR A 66 -2.57 -8.80 -14.22
CA THR A 66 -3.80 -8.25 -13.64
C THR A 66 -4.52 -7.29 -14.56
N THR A 67 -5.85 -7.27 -14.41
CA THR A 67 -6.74 -6.24 -14.96
C THR A 67 -7.24 -5.27 -13.89
N LYS A 68 -6.87 -5.50 -12.62
CA LYS A 68 -7.33 -4.71 -11.48
C LYS A 68 -6.56 -3.39 -11.38
N PRO A 69 -7.21 -2.32 -10.84
CA PRO A 69 -6.53 -1.05 -10.59
C PRO A 69 -5.38 -1.24 -9.60
N ILE A 70 -4.31 -0.46 -9.80
CA ILE A 70 -3.13 -0.48 -8.91
C ILE A 70 -3.01 0.88 -8.24
N ILE A 71 -2.85 0.86 -6.91
CA ILE A 71 -2.46 2.00 -6.09
C ILE A 71 -0.97 1.88 -5.77
N PHE A 72 -0.20 2.92 -6.05
CA PHE A 72 1.24 2.95 -5.85
C PHE A 72 1.61 3.68 -4.55
N ASP A 73 2.45 3.05 -3.72
CA ASP A 73 3.08 3.69 -2.55
C ASP A 73 4.19 4.64 -3.02
N GLY A 74 3.89 5.91 -3.01
CA GLY A 74 4.81 6.96 -3.44
C GLY A 74 5.78 7.44 -2.37
N ASP A 75 5.79 6.77 -1.20
CA ASP A 75 6.62 7.18 -0.07
C ASP A 75 6.35 8.66 0.30
N THR A 76 7.40 9.49 0.43
CA THR A 76 7.26 10.95 0.67
C THR A 76 6.91 11.73 -0.60
N GLY A 77 6.91 11.09 -1.77
CA GLY A 77 6.83 11.74 -3.08
C GLY A 77 8.13 12.43 -3.49
N GLY A 78 9.16 12.44 -2.64
CA GLY A 78 10.42 13.09 -2.90
C GLY A 78 10.32 14.61 -3.03
N LYS A 79 11.22 15.21 -3.82
CA LYS A 79 11.19 16.64 -4.13
C LYS A 79 10.04 16.98 -5.09
N ILE A 80 9.45 18.16 -4.93
CA ILE A 80 8.30 18.60 -5.75
C ILE A 80 8.64 18.54 -7.24
N GLU A 81 9.84 18.98 -7.63
CA GLU A 81 10.32 18.99 -9.02
C GLU A 81 10.43 17.59 -9.63
N HIS A 82 10.68 16.57 -8.81
CA HIS A 82 10.73 15.18 -9.25
C HIS A 82 9.33 14.53 -9.22
N PHE A 83 8.50 14.89 -8.25
CA PHE A 83 7.17 14.37 -8.08
C PHE A 83 6.27 14.56 -9.31
N VAL A 84 6.38 15.71 -9.97
CA VAL A 84 5.63 15.98 -11.21
C VAL A 84 5.96 14.99 -12.34
N PHE A 85 7.20 14.49 -12.40
CA PHE A 85 7.59 13.47 -13.37
C PHE A 85 7.14 12.07 -12.92
N THR A 86 7.17 11.80 -11.61
CA THR A 86 6.63 10.55 -11.04
C THR A 86 5.16 10.39 -11.39
N VAL A 87 4.34 11.42 -11.17
CA VAL A 87 2.90 11.43 -11.52
C VAL A 87 2.70 11.09 -12.98
N ARG A 88 3.35 11.82 -13.90
CA ARG A 88 3.24 11.57 -15.35
C ARG A 88 3.69 10.18 -15.76
N THR A 89 4.71 9.66 -15.10
CA THR A 89 5.23 8.31 -15.40
C THR A 89 4.26 7.24 -14.97
N LEU A 90 3.73 7.31 -13.75
CA LEU A 90 2.74 6.35 -13.24
C LEU A 90 1.44 6.39 -14.07
N GLU A 91 0.97 7.57 -14.41
CA GLU A 91 -0.21 7.76 -15.25
C GLU A 91 -0.05 7.10 -16.62
N ARG A 92 1.12 7.26 -17.28
CA ARG A 92 1.43 6.58 -18.55
C ARG A 92 1.52 5.06 -18.44
N HIS A 93 1.85 4.53 -17.25
CA HIS A 93 1.86 3.09 -16.99
C HIS A 93 0.47 2.52 -16.66
N GLY A 94 -0.57 3.37 -16.62
CA GLY A 94 -1.93 2.93 -16.30
C GLY A 94 -2.16 2.67 -14.81
N ILE A 95 -1.32 3.20 -13.94
CA ILE A 95 -1.52 3.17 -12.49
C ILE A 95 -2.68 4.08 -12.13
N SER A 96 -3.56 3.63 -11.25
CA SER A 96 -4.82 4.35 -10.93
C SER A 96 -4.64 5.44 -9.89
N ALA A 97 -3.71 5.26 -8.94
CA ALA A 97 -3.47 6.23 -7.87
C ALA A 97 -2.05 6.15 -7.33
N ILE A 98 -1.60 7.27 -6.77
CA ILE A 98 -0.42 7.34 -5.92
C ILE A 98 -0.83 7.80 -4.52
N ILE A 99 -0.28 7.15 -3.50
CA ILE A 99 -0.36 7.62 -2.10
C ILE A 99 0.98 8.21 -1.71
N ILE A 100 1.00 9.44 -1.20
CA ILE A 100 2.21 10.10 -0.68
C ILE A 100 2.00 10.51 0.78
N GLU A 101 3.02 10.29 1.62
CA GLU A 101 2.98 10.62 3.03
C GLU A 101 3.54 12.02 3.33
N ASP A 102 2.94 12.72 4.28
CA ASP A 102 3.31 14.09 4.67
C ASP A 102 4.53 14.11 5.61
N LYS A 103 5.58 13.36 5.23
CA LYS A 103 6.88 13.35 5.91
C LYS A 103 7.99 13.97 5.06
N VAL A 104 9.04 14.42 5.74
CA VAL A 104 10.25 14.96 5.14
C VAL A 104 11.50 14.32 5.74
N GLY A 105 12.63 14.45 5.02
CA GLY A 105 13.89 13.85 5.42
C GLY A 105 14.01 12.39 4.98
N LEU A 106 14.89 11.64 5.64
CA LEU A 106 15.06 10.22 5.38
C LEU A 106 13.80 9.46 5.80
N LYS A 107 13.16 8.78 4.85
CA LYS A 107 12.00 7.93 5.12
C LYS A 107 12.33 6.90 6.20
N LYS A 108 11.40 6.70 7.10
CA LYS A 108 11.37 5.62 8.08
C LYS A 108 9.99 5.00 8.10
N ASN A 109 9.93 3.68 8.26
CA ASN A 109 8.65 2.99 8.29
C ASN A 109 7.78 3.52 9.45
N SER A 110 6.53 3.83 9.15
CA SER A 110 5.58 4.45 10.08
C SER A 110 5.26 3.56 11.28
N LEU A 111 5.36 2.23 11.14
CA LEU A 111 5.10 1.30 12.24
C LEU A 111 6.12 1.40 13.39
N PHE A 112 7.29 2.02 13.17
CA PHE A 112 8.17 2.41 14.27
C PHE A 112 7.56 3.51 15.15
N GLY A 113 6.61 4.30 14.62
CA GLY A 113 5.94 5.37 15.35
C GLY A 113 6.94 6.34 15.95
N THR A 114 6.80 6.61 17.26
CA THR A 114 7.66 7.51 18.02
C THR A 114 8.98 6.88 18.49
N ASP A 115 9.23 5.59 18.21
CA ASP A 115 10.49 4.93 18.56
C ASP A 115 11.67 5.45 17.70
N VAL A 116 11.37 6.10 16.59
CA VAL A 116 12.34 6.79 15.75
C VAL A 116 11.85 8.21 15.44
N ILE A 117 12.79 9.12 15.24
CA ILE A 117 12.44 10.49 14.85
C ILE A 117 11.86 10.46 13.42
N GLN A 118 10.61 10.87 13.29
CA GLN A 118 9.91 11.05 12.01
C GLN A 118 9.44 12.50 11.93
N THR A 119 9.91 13.22 10.91
CA THR A 119 9.59 14.63 10.73
C THR A 119 8.44 14.77 9.74
N GLN A 120 7.33 15.31 10.21
CA GLN A 120 6.18 15.62 9.39
C GLN A 120 6.40 16.96 8.68
N ASP A 121 6.03 17.05 7.42
CA ASP A 121 6.11 18.26 6.61
C ASP A 121 5.18 19.36 7.16
N THR A 122 5.42 20.61 6.79
CA THR A 122 4.44 21.67 7.01
C THR A 122 3.20 21.44 6.15
N ILE A 123 2.03 21.90 6.63
CA ILE A 123 0.79 21.83 5.86
C ILE A 123 0.98 22.50 4.50
N GLU A 124 1.59 23.69 4.47
CA GLU A 124 1.85 24.45 3.25
C GLU A 124 2.77 23.70 2.29
N GLY A 125 3.88 23.14 2.78
CA GLY A 125 4.85 22.41 1.96
C GLY A 125 4.20 21.20 1.27
N PHE A 126 3.44 20.42 2.02
CA PHE A 126 2.76 19.25 1.46
C PHE A 126 1.60 19.65 0.53
N CYS A 127 0.83 20.69 0.85
CA CYS A 127 -0.17 21.27 -0.07
C CYS A 127 0.44 21.71 -1.41
N ASN A 128 1.62 22.32 -1.38
CA ASN A 128 2.32 22.72 -2.60
C ASN A 128 2.74 21.51 -3.45
N LYS A 129 3.16 20.40 -2.81
CA LYS A 129 3.46 19.14 -3.50
C LYS A 129 2.21 18.55 -4.14
N ILE A 130 1.07 18.49 -3.44
CA ILE A 130 -0.21 18.04 -3.98
C ILE A 130 -0.61 18.88 -5.21
N LYS A 131 -0.60 20.21 -5.09
CA LYS A 131 -0.93 21.12 -6.19
C LYS A 131 -0.04 20.91 -7.42
N ALA A 132 1.27 20.75 -7.20
CA ALA A 132 2.21 20.50 -8.30
C ALA A 132 1.93 19.14 -8.99
N GLY A 133 1.64 18.11 -8.21
CA GLY A 133 1.23 16.80 -8.73
C GLY A 133 -0.05 16.89 -9.55
N LYS A 134 -1.09 17.52 -9.02
CA LYS A 134 -2.37 17.73 -9.72
C LYS A 134 -2.20 18.51 -11.02
N ALA A 135 -1.43 19.57 -11.00
CA ALA A 135 -1.12 20.37 -12.20
C ALA A 135 -0.31 19.61 -13.26
N SER A 136 0.35 18.51 -12.89
CA SER A 136 1.16 17.70 -13.80
C SER A 136 0.40 16.54 -14.45
N GLN A 137 -0.80 16.20 -13.96
CA GLN A 137 -1.64 15.15 -14.53
C GLN A 137 -1.99 15.44 -15.99
N ILE A 138 -2.15 14.36 -16.77
CA ILE A 138 -2.55 14.41 -18.19
C ILE A 138 -4.05 14.12 -18.30
N THR A 139 -4.59 13.29 -17.41
CA THR A 139 -6.01 12.92 -17.32
C THR A 139 -6.57 13.23 -15.93
N ASP A 140 -7.89 13.22 -15.80
CA ASP A 140 -8.58 13.39 -14.51
C ASP A 140 -8.76 12.05 -13.76
N ASP A 141 -8.39 10.93 -14.38
CA ASP A 141 -8.65 9.59 -13.82
C ASP A 141 -7.61 9.15 -12.79
N PHE A 142 -6.38 9.70 -12.86
CA PHE A 142 -5.31 9.38 -11.92
C PHE A 142 -5.52 10.12 -10.59
N MET A 143 -5.46 9.40 -9.47
CA MET A 143 -5.69 9.96 -8.14
C MET A 143 -4.38 10.22 -7.38
N ILE A 144 -4.32 11.38 -6.69
CA ILE A 144 -3.29 11.68 -5.69
C ILE A 144 -3.94 11.62 -4.31
N ILE A 145 -3.56 10.63 -3.51
CA ILE A 145 -4.08 10.38 -2.17
C ILE A 145 -3.05 10.86 -1.15
N ALA A 146 -3.48 11.75 -0.25
CA ALA A 146 -2.63 12.30 0.80
C ALA A 146 -2.66 11.42 2.05
N ARG A 147 -1.50 10.84 2.42
CA ARG A 147 -1.34 10.05 3.63
C ARG A 147 -0.87 10.94 4.78
N ILE A 148 -1.63 10.91 5.87
CA ILE A 148 -1.43 11.73 7.06
C ILE A 148 -0.76 10.90 8.15
N GLU A 149 0.40 11.35 8.59
CA GLU A 149 1.23 10.67 9.58
C GLU A 149 1.13 11.29 11.00
N SER A 150 0.14 12.17 11.24
CA SER A 150 -0.05 12.85 12.55
C SER A 150 -0.16 11.86 13.70
N LEU A 151 -0.99 10.83 13.58
CA LEU A 151 -1.19 9.84 14.64
C LEU A 151 0.06 8.98 14.87
N ILE A 152 0.81 8.70 13.82
CA ILE A 152 2.11 8.01 13.88
C ILE A 152 3.14 8.86 14.64
N ALA A 153 3.13 10.18 14.41
CA ALA A 153 3.99 11.14 15.10
C ALA A 153 3.52 11.46 16.54
N GLY A 154 2.46 10.80 17.04
CA GLY A 154 1.91 11.01 18.37
C GLY A 154 1.10 12.30 18.52
N LYS A 155 0.66 12.89 17.43
CA LYS A 155 -0.20 14.08 17.43
C LYS A 155 -1.67 13.69 17.56
N PRO A 156 -2.53 14.62 18.04
CA PRO A 156 -3.96 14.35 18.21
C PRO A 156 -4.71 14.23 16.87
N VAL A 157 -5.91 13.64 16.91
CA VAL A 157 -6.82 13.54 15.76
C VAL A 157 -7.16 14.91 15.17
N SER A 158 -7.20 15.97 16.00
CA SER A 158 -7.44 17.35 15.53
C SER A 158 -6.34 17.85 14.55
N ASP A 159 -5.05 17.52 14.78
CA ASP A 159 -3.97 17.84 13.84
C ASP A 159 -4.16 17.07 12.52
N ALA A 160 -4.54 15.80 12.60
CA ALA A 160 -4.82 14.99 11.42
C ALA A 160 -5.98 15.54 10.59
N LEU A 161 -7.05 16.01 11.24
CA LEU A 161 -8.20 16.62 10.57
C LEU A 161 -7.86 17.97 9.91
N GLU A 162 -7.09 18.82 10.60
CA GLU A 162 -6.62 20.10 10.03
C GLU A 162 -5.85 19.85 8.73
N ARG A 163 -4.92 18.89 8.74
CA ARG A 163 -4.16 18.47 7.57
C ARG A 163 -5.04 17.90 6.47
N ALA A 164 -5.95 16.98 6.83
CA ALA A 164 -6.86 16.39 5.87
C ALA A 164 -7.67 17.46 5.11
N PHE A 165 -8.22 18.44 5.83
CA PHE A 165 -8.99 19.52 5.23
C PHE A 165 -8.14 20.38 4.29
N ALA A 166 -6.92 20.74 4.71
CA ALA A 166 -6.00 21.50 3.88
C ALA A 166 -5.58 20.73 2.61
N TYR A 167 -5.35 19.42 2.73
CA TYR A 167 -4.91 18.58 1.61
C TYR A 167 -6.02 18.39 0.57
N VAL A 168 -7.27 18.20 1.02
CA VAL A 168 -8.42 18.15 0.10
C VAL A 168 -8.59 19.50 -0.61
N GLN A 169 -8.46 20.62 0.11
CA GLN A 169 -8.51 21.97 -0.50
C GLN A 169 -7.35 22.21 -1.48
N ALA A 170 -6.21 21.57 -1.27
CA ALA A 170 -5.08 21.61 -2.19
C ALA A 170 -5.27 20.73 -3.44
N GLY A 171 -6.32 19.91 -3.48
CA GLY A 171 -6.68 19.06 -4.62
C GLY A 171 -6.36 17.58 -4.45
N ALA A 172 -6.08 17.10 -3.23
CA ALA A 172 -5.98 15.66 -2.98
C ALA A 172 -7.32 14.97 -3.30
N ASP A 173 -7.25 13.88 -4.06
CA ASP A 173 -8.44 13.11 -4.49
C ASP A 173 -8.95 12.16 -3.39
N GLY A 174 -8.10 11.85 -2.42
CA GLY A 174 -8.43 11.00 -1.27
C GLY A 174 -7.49 11.26 -0.09
N ILE A 175 -7.88 10.76 1.07
CA ILE A 175 -7.11 10.85 2.31
C ILE A 175 -6.82 9.45 2.83
N MET A 176 -5.56 9.16 3.15
CA MET A 176 -5.19 7.98 3.91
C MET A 176 -4.81 8.40 5.33
N ILE A 177 -5.51 7.87 6.32
CA ILE A 177 -5.16 8.03 7.73
C ILE A 177 -4.44 6.78 8.23
N HIS A 178 -3.31 6.99 8.92
CA HIS A 178 -2.48 5.90 9.40
C HIS A 178 -2.29 5.99 10.91
N SER A 179 -2.44 4.85 11.60
CA SER A 179 -2.25 4.75 13.04
C SER A 179 -1.59 3.42 13.41
N LYS A 180 -0.86 3.42 14.53
CA LYS A 180 -0.34 2.22 15.18
C LYS A 180 -1.16 1.81 16.41
N ASN A 181 -2.21 2.55 16.73
CA ASN A 181 -3.08 2.25 17.87
C ASN A 181 -3.85 0.95 17.59
N LYS A 182 -3.72 0.00 18.50
CA LYS A 182 -4.36 -1.32 18.35
C LYS A 182 -5.88 -1.29 18.51
N SER A 183 -6.43 -0.28 19.19
CA SER A 183 -7.89 -0.19 19.37
C SER A 183 -8.63 0.29 18.12
N GLY A 184 -7.96 1.05 17.24
CA GLY A 184 -8.58 1.68 16.07
C GLY A 184 -9.51 2.86 16.40
N GLU A 185 -9.67 3.24 17.67
CA GLU A 185 -10.59 4.32 18.07
C GLU A 185 -10.20 5.68 17.50
N ASP A 186 -8.92 5.98 17.37
CA ASP A 186 -8.42 7.20 16.73
C ASP A 186 -8.74 7.26 15.23
N ILE A 187 -8.70 6.11 14.54
CA ILE A 187 -9.15 5.99 13.14
C ILE A 187 -10.66 6.25 13.04
N LYS A 188 -11.44 5.63 13.92
CA LYS A 188 -12.89 5.83 13.99
C LYS A 188 -13.26 7.29 14.23
N GLU A 189 -12.63 7.91 15.24
CA GLU A 189 -12.84 9.33 15.56
C GLU A 189 -12.51 10.21 14.35
N PHE A 190 -11.37 9.98 13.71
CA PHE A 190 -10.98 10.72 12.51
C PHE A 190 -12.01 10.54 11.38
N CYS A 191 -12.36 9.30 11.04
CA CYS A 191 -13.29 9.02 9.95
C CYS A 191 -14.66 9.69 10.15
N LEU A 192 -15.24 9.51 11.33
CA LEU A 192 -16.56 10.09 11.65
C LEU A 192 -16.54 11.63 11.63
N ALA A 193 -15.44 12.25 12.10
CA ALA A 193 -15.30 13.71 12.07
C ALA A 193 -15.06 14.22 10.64
N PHE A 194 -14.20 13.54 9.85
CA PHE A 194 -13.92 13.93 8.48
C PHE A 194 -15.17 13.84 7.59
N ARG A 195 -15.99 12.79 7.75
CA ARG A 195 -17.25 12.60 6.99
C ARG A 195 -18.28 13.70 7.18
N LYS A 196 -18.27 14.41 8.31
CA LYS A 196 -19.17 15.56 8.53
C LYS A 196 -18.91 16.70 7.55
N GLN A 197 -17.67 16.84 7.07
CA GLN A 197 -17.29 17.91 6.15
C GLN A 197 -17.14 17.42 4.70
N TYR A 198 -16.61 16.21 4.51
CA TYR A 198 -16.30 15.62 3.20
C TYR A 198 -16.96 14.26 3.03
N ALA A 199 -18.23 14.26 2.60
CA ALA A 199 -19.02 13.04 2.45
C ALA A 199 -18.50 12.09 1.33
N HIS A 200 -17.89 12.65 0.29
CA HIS A 200 -17.55 11.91 -0.94
C HIS A 200 -16.05 11.72 -1.19
N VAL A 201 -15.17 12.36 -0.43
CA VAL A 201 -13.73 12.18 -0.57
C VAL A 201 -13.34 10.80 -0.05
N PRO A 202 -12.69 9.94 -0.84
CA PRO A 202 -12.29 8.61 -0.40
C PRO A 202 -11.39 8.64 0.84
N ILE A 203 -11.69 7.76 1.81
CA ILE A 203 -10.82 7.48 2.96
C ILE A 203 -10.19 6.11 2.75
N VAL A 204 -8.87 6.07 2.89
CA VAL A 204 -8.05 4.86 2.81
C VAL A 204 -7.49 4.54 4.19
N VAL A 205 -7.51 3.26 4.57
CA VAL A 205 -6.89 2.77 5.81
C VAL A 205 -6.06 1.51 5.57
N VAL A 206 -5.09 1.28 6.47
CA VAL A 206 -4.25 0.06 6.48
C VAL A 206 -4.31 -0.57 7.87
N PRO A 207 -5.23 -1.52 8.13
CA PRO A 207 -5.49 -2.07 9.46
C PRO A 207 -4.44 -3.10 9.90
N THR A 208 -3.15 -2.77 9.83
CA THR A 208 -2.07 -3.70 10.22
C THR A 208 -2.02 -3.93 11.74
N THR A 209 -2.34 -2.90 12.54
CA THR A 209 -2.26 -2.95 14.01
C THR A 209 -3.61 -3.13 14.69
N TYR A 210 -4.70 -2.81 14.01
CA TYR A 210 -6.10 -3.00 14.43
C TYR A 210 -6.82 -4.00 13.52
N ASP A 211 -6.12 -5.10 13.23
CA ASP A 211 -6.50 -6.18 12.31
C ASP A 211 -7.70 -7.03 12.77
N HIS A 212 -8.17 -6.82 14.00
CA HIS A 212 -9.38 -7.45 14.55
C HIS A 212 -10.68 -6.75 14.12
N ILE A 213 -10.60 -5.54 13.55
CA ILE A 213 -11.78 -4.78 13.13
C ILE A 213 -12.23 -5.27 11.76
N TYR A 214 -13.50 -5.64 11.66
CA TYR A 214 -14.07 -6.11 10.40
C TYR A 214 -14.21 -4.97 9.37
N GLU A 215 -14.12 -5.32 8.10
CA GLU A 215 -14.32 -4.37 6.99
C GLU A 215 -15.68 -3.68 7.04
N SER A 216 -16.74 -4.40 7.44
CA SER A 216 -18.08 -3.83 7.64
C SER A 216 -18.07 -2.68 8.64
N GLU A 217 -17.33 -2.84 9.75
CA GLU A 217 -17.21 -1.78 10.77
C GLU A 217 -16.42 -0.57 10.21
N LEU A 218 -15.33 -0.82 9.48
CA LEU A 218 -14.58 0.24 8.80
C LEU A 218 -15.45 0.98 7.78
N CYS A 219 -16.26 0.25 7.02
CA CYS A 219 -17.24 0.85 6.09
C CYS A 219 -18.28 1.70 6.82
N ASP A 220 -18.78 1.27 7.98
CA ASP A 220 -19.72 2.03 8.82
C ASP A 220 -19.10 3.33 9.33
N TRP A 221 -17.77 3.37 9.51
CA TRP A 221 -17.05 4.62 9.83
C TRP A 221 -16.85 5.52 8.61
N GLY A 222 -17.19 5.04 7.42
CA GLY A 222 -17.06 5.75 6.16
C GLY A 222 -15.75 5.50 5.40
N VAL A 223 -15.01 4.46 5.71
CA VAL A 223 -13.83 4.03 4.94
C VAL A 223 -14.28 3.49 3.57
N ASN A 224 -13.53 3.80 2.52
CA ASN A 224 -13.81 3.38 1.14
C ASN A 224 -12.80 2.33 0.64
N ILE A 225 -11.54 2.46 1.05
CA ILE A 225 -10.46 1.58 0.58
C ILE A 225 -9.72 1.02 1.80
N ILE A 226 -9.61 -0.30 1.86
CA ILE A 226 -8.94 -1.03 2.94
C ILE A 226 -7.77 -1.78 2.33
N ILE A 227 -6.53 -1.41 2.72
CA ILE A 227 -5.29 -1.99 2.18
C ILE A 227 -4.70 -3.02 3.15
N TYR A 228 -4.52 -4.25 2.68
CA TYR A 228 -3.82 -5.31 3.39
C TYR A 228 -2.34 -5.33 2.99
N ALA A 229 -1.53 -4.47 3.62
CA ALA A 229 -0.27 -3.97 3.09
C ALA A 229 0.93 -4.94 2.97
N ASN A 230 1.07 -6.00 3.75
CA ASN A 230 2.32 -6.81 3.75
C ASN A 230 2.15 -8.29 4.12
N HIS A 231 0.92 -8.79 4.09
CA HIS A 231 0.60 -10.14 4.57
C HIS A 231 1.26 -11.24 3.74
N MET A 232 1.28 -11.10 2.40
CA MET A 232 1.90 -12.08 1.50
C MET A 232 3.41 -12.20 1.76
N LEU A 233 4.12 -11.07 1.89
CA LEU A 233 5.56 -11.05 2.22
C LEU A 233 5.83 -11.70 3.58
N ARG A 234 5.03 -11.33 4.61
CA ARG A 234 5.16 -11.88 5.96
C ARG A 234 4.85 -13.37 6.03
N ALA A 235 3.99 -13.87 5.16
CA ALA A 235 3.69 -15.30 5.04
C ALA A 235 4.80 -16.04 4.26
N ALA A 236 5.30 -15.47 3.16
CA ALA A 236 6.29 -16.09 2.31
C ALA A 236 7.66 -16.26 2.99
N TYR A 237 8.13 -15.23 3.72
CA TYR A 237 9.46 -15.24 4.32
C TYR A 237 9.69 -16.43 5.29
N PRO A 238 8.85 -16.66 6.31
CA PRO A 238 9.04 -17.79 7.24
C PRO A 238 8.88 -19.14 6.54
N ALA A 239 8.02 -19.26 5.52
CA ALA A 239 7.86 -20.48 4.76
C ALA A 239 9.16 -20.81 3.98
N MET A 240 9.71 -19.85 3.25
CA MET A 240 10.98 -20.01 2.53
C MET A 240 12.15 -20.30 3.48
N MET A 241 12.20 -19.62 4.62
CA MET A 241 13.23 -19.85 5.65
C MET A 241 13.15 -21.26 6.21
N ASN A 242 11.95 -21.79 6.45
CA ASN A 242 11.76 -23.15 6.93
C ASN A 242 12.26 -24.19 5.93
N VAL A 243 11.96 -24.01 4.64
CA VAL A 243 12.47 -24.89 3.57
C VAL A 243 14.00 -24.88 3.55
N ALA A 244 14.63 -23.70 3.54
CA ALA A 244 16.09 -23.57 3.51
C ALA A 244 16.74 -24.24 4.74
N LYS A 245 16.19 -24.02 5.94
CA LYS A 245 16.67 -24.63 7.18
C LYS A 245 16.57 -26.16 7.12
N THR A 246 15.42 -26.69 6.72
CA THR A 246 15.18 -28.16 6.66
C THR A 246 16.14 -28.84 5.68
N ILE A 247 16.45 -28.21 4.53
CA ILE A 247 17.45 -28.76 3.59
C ILE A 247 18.84 -28.81 4.23
N LEU A 248 19.25 -27.74 4.93
CA LEU A 248 20.56 -27.70 5.60
C LEU A 248 20.66 -28.75 6.72
N GLU A 249 19.60 -28.98 7.47
CA GLU A 249 19.57 -29.95 8.56
C GLU A 249 19.65 -31.41 8.06
N ASN A 250 19.09 -31.69 6.87
CA ASN A 250 18.98 -33.06 6.35
C ASN A 250 19.90 -33.35 5.17
N GLU A 251 20.65 -32.34 4.67
CA GLU A 251 21.56 -32.45 3.51
C GLU A 251 20.88 -33.04 2.25
N ARG A 252 19.55 -32.92 2.16
CA ARG A 252 18.71 -33.38 1.03
C ARG A 252 17.36 -32.71 1.06
N ALA A 253 16.56 -32.88 -0.01
CA ALA A 253 15.26 -32.23 -0.19
C ALA A 253 14.04 -33.15 0.08
N LEU A 254 14.23 -34.35 0.65
CA LEU A 254 13.11 -35.28 0.88
C LEU A 254 12.11 -34.71 1.89
N GLU A 255 12.62 -34.12 2.98
CA GLU A 255 11.85 -33.61 4.12
C GLU A 255 11.09 -32.32 3.82
N VAL A 256 11.45 -31.62 2.74
CA VAL A 256 10.71 -30.42 2.29
C VAL A 256 9.64 -30.72 1.24
N ARG A 257 9.45 -31.96 0.85
CA ARG A 257 8.49 -32.34 -0.20
C ARG A 257 7.08 -31.84 0.10
N GLU A 258 6.62 -32.00 1.35
CA GLU A 258 5.28 -31.60 1.79
C GLU A 258 5.18 -30.07 2.10
N LEU A 259 6.31 -29.38 2.12
CA LEU A 259 6.37 -27.92 2.31
C LEU A 259 6.35 -27.17 0.98
N CYS A 260 6.57 -27.88 -0.13
CA CYS A 260 6.70 -27.31 -1.45
C CYS A 260 5.57 -27.73 -2.38
N MET A 261 5.13 -26.83 -3.25
CA MET A 261 4.24 -27.17 -4.34
C MET A 261 4.88 -28.26 -5.22
N PRO A 262 4.14 -29.30 -5.66
CA PRO A 262 4.66 -30.30 -6.59
C PRO A 262 5.22 -29.67 -7.88
N ILE A 263 6.32 -30.22 -8.40
CA ILE A 263 6.96 -29.70 -9.62
C ILE A 263 6.00 -29.65 -10.80
N LYS A 264 5.11 -30.63 -10.94
CA LYS A 264 4.10 -30.61 -12.01
C LYS A 264 3.17 -29.42 -11.91
N GLU A 265 2.71 -29.08 -10.71
CA GLU A 265 1.80 -27.97 -10.48
C GLU A 265 2.49 -26.62 -10.74
N ILE A 266 3.75 -26.42 -10.30
CA ILE A 266 4.44 -25.15 -10.57
C ILE A 266 4.73 -24.96 -12.07
N LEU A 267 4.99 -26.04 -12.81
CA LEU A 267 5.21 -25.99 -14.26
C LEU A 267 3.92 -25.66 -15.03
N GLU A 268 2.76 -25.96 -14.48
CA GLU A 268 1.45 -25.69 -15.09
C GLU A 268 0.78 -24.42 -14.55
N LEU A 269 1.39 -23.76 -13.54
CA LEU A 269 0.81 -22.61 -12.88
C LEU A 269 0.62 -21.41 -13.83
N ILE A 270 1.56 -21.21 -14.75
CA ILE A 270 1.50 -20.12 -15.73
C ILE A 270 1.03 -20.69 -17.06
N PRO A 271 -0.10 -20.23 -17.64
CA PRO A 271 -0.57 -20.67 -18.95
C PRO A 271 0.48 -20.46 -20.05
N GLY A 272 0.55 -21.38 -21.01
CA GLY A 272 1.49 -21.30 -22.13
C GLY A 272 2.85 -21.97 -21.91
N THR A 273 3.02 -22.65 -20.79
CA THR A 273 4.26 -23.43 -20.49
C THR A 273 4.36 -24.73 -21.33
N LYS A 274 3.24 -25.21 -21.92
CA LYS A 274 3.15 -26.38 -22.81
C LYS A 274 2.83 -25.96 -24.23
#